data_b3f758d59b749ec5298f9f8ea177590f
#
_entry.id   b3f758d59b749ec5298f9f8ea177590f
#
_cell.length_a   1.000
_cell.length_b   1.000
_cell.length_c   1.000
_cell.angle_alpha   90.00
_cell.angle_beta   90.00
_cell.angle_gamma   90.00
#
_symmetry.space_group_name_H-M   'P 1'
#
loop_
_entity.id
_entity.type
_entity.pdbx_description
1 polymer ?
#
loop_
_entity_poly.entity_id
_entity_poly.type
_entity_poly.pdbx_seq_one_letter_code
_entity_poly.pdbx_strand_id
1 'polypeptide(L)'
;PIGSRGLGDVYKRQNQTVGHLRMEGKEVFRHAVEKLSSTAQRSMERAGITNSDIDWIVPHQANIRIIQGIARKMGVPLDQVIITVQDHGNTSAASIPLAMSVGKKSGKIKTGDLIVTEAIGGGLAWGSVVLRW
;
A
#
# COMPACT_ATOMS: atom_id res chain seq x y z
N PRO A 1 6.82 5.30 -27.33
CA PRO A 1 7.25 5.39 -25.96
C PRO A 1 7.41 4.02 -25.34
N ILE A 2 8.51 3.82 -24.64
CA ILE A 2 8.90 2.53 -24.07
C ILE A 2 7.86 2.01 -23.06
N GLY A 3 7.22 2.90 -22.30
CA GLY A 3 6.21 2.52 -21.30
C GLY A 3 4.94 1.90 -21.89
N SER A 4 4.46 2.38 -23.01
CA SER A 4 3.27 1.82 -23.64
C SER A 4 3.53 0.47 -24.34
N ARG A 5 4.75 0.25 -24.83
CA ARG A 5 5.17 -1.06 -25.35
C ARG A 5 5.26 -2.09 -24.24
N GLY A 6 5.83 -1.73 -23.08
CA GLY A 6 5.95 -2.63 -21.95
C GLY A 6 4.59 -3.12 -21.43
N LEU A 7 3.63 -2.24 -21.31
CA LEU A 7 2.27 -2.59 -20.89
C LEU A 7 1.56 -3.48 -21.93
N GLY A 8 1.72 -3.19 -23.22
CA GLY A 8 1.16 -4.02 -24.29
C GLY A 8 1.77 -5.42 -24.32
N ASP A 9 3.06 -5.54 -24.11
CA ASP A 9 3.75 -6.83 -24.08
C ASP A 9 3.38 -7.67 -22.84
N VAL A 10 3.23 -7.05 -21.68
CA VAL A 10 2.74 -7.73 -20.46
C VAL A 10 1.31 -8.24 -20.68
N TYR A 11 0.45 -7.42 -21.23
CA TYR A 11 -0.94 -7.79 -21.52
C TYR A 11 -1.02 -8.92 -22.54
N LYS A 12 -0.25 -8.85 -23.62
CA LYS A 12 -0.18 -9.90 -24.65
C LYS A 12 0.34 -11.21 -24.10
N ARG A 13 1.40 -11.19 -23.27
CA ARG A 13 1.93 -12.40 -22.63
C ARG A 13 0.92 -13.05 -21.70
N GLN A 14 0.21 -12.27 -20.89
CA GLN A 14 -0.85 -12.79 -20.03
C GLN A 14 -1.95 -13.48 -20.83
N ASN A 15 -2.39 -12.89 -21.94
CA ASN A 15 -3.41 -13.48 -22.80
C ASN A 15 -2.94 -14.70 -23.57
N GLN A 16 -1.67 -14.76 -23.96
CA GLN A 16 -1.12 -15.85 -24.76
C GLN A 16 -0.70 -17.08 -23.96
N THR A 17 -0.28 -16.90 -22.69
CA THR A 17 0.33 -17.99 -21.91
C THR A 17 -0.63 -18.66 -20.93
N VAL A 18 -1.63 -17.94 -20.39
CA VAL A 18 -2.44 -18.46 -19.27
C VAL A 18 -3.95 -18.31 -19.50
N GLY A 19 -4.40 -17.55 -20.50
CA GLY A 19 -5.82 -17.29 -20.79
C GLY A 19 -6.56 -16.49 -19.72
N HIS A 20 -6.21 -16.65 -18.45
CA HIS A 20 -6.76 -15.92 -17.30
C HIS A 20 -5.70 -15.66 -16.26
N LEU A 21 -5.75 -14.48 -15.62
CA LEU A 21 -4.96 -14.20 -14.43
C LEU A 21 -5.53 -15.04 -13.26
N ARG A 22 -4.83 -16.08 -12.88
CA ARG A 22 -5.17 -16.88 -11.69
C ARG A 22 -4.32 -16.39 -10.54
N MET A 23 -5.00 -15.84 -9.51
CA MET A 23 -4.38 -15.50 -8.24
C MET A 23 -4.99 -16.41 -7.17
N GLU A 24 -4.16 -17.19 -6.47
CA GLU A 24 -4.59 -17.88 -5.26
C GLU A 24 -4.75 -16.83 -4.15
N GLY A 25 -5.99 -16.34 -3.98
CA GLY A 25 -6.31 -15.18 -3.17
C GLY A 25 -5.80 -15.24 -1.72
N LYS A 26 -5.78 -16.44 -1.11
CA LYS A 26 -5.29 -16.61 0.26
C LYS A 26 -3.77 -16.44 0.38
N GLU A 27 -3.01 -16.99 -0.57
CA GLU A 27 -1.55 -16.85 -0.58
C GLU A 27 -1.13 -15.43 -0.89
N VAL A 28 -1.74 -14.81 -1.90
CA VAL A 28 -1.50 -13.41 -2.26
C VAL A 28 -1.80 -12.50 -1.08
N PHE A 29 -2.91 -12.71 -0.38
CA PHE A 29 -3.28 -11.98 0.81
C PHE A 29 -2.21 -12.10 1.91
N ARG A 30 -1.83 -13.32 2.25
CA ARG A 30 -0.84 -13.57 3.32
C ARG A 30 0.52 -12.97 2.98
N HIS A 31 0.99 -13.16 1.76
CA HIS A 31 2.26 -12.59 1.29
C HIS A 31 2.22 -11.07 1.27
N ALA A 32 1.14 -10.46 0.80
CA ALA A 32 0.99 -9.02 0.79
C ALA A 32 1.03 -8.43 2.21
N VAL A 33 0.25 -8.97 3.13
CA VAL A 33 0.23 -8.51 4.52
C VAL A 33 1.61 -8.66 5.18
N GLU A 34 2.27 -9.81 4.99
CA GLU A 34 3.59 -10.06 5.55
C GLU A 34 4.65 -9.13 4.98
N LYS A 35 4.72 -9.00 3.66
CA LYS A 35 5.71 -8.15 2.97
C LYS A 35 5.53 -6.68 3.30
N LEU A 36 4.32 -6.18 3.26
CA LEU A 36 4.01 -4.79 3.55
C LEU A 36 4.29 -4.46 5.01
N SER A 37 3.86 -5.30 5.94
CA SER A 37 4.12 -5.07 7.37
C SER A 37 5.61 -5.12 7.70
N SER A 38 6.36 -6.09 7.16
CA SER A 38 7.80 -6.20 7.42
C SER A 38 8.59 -5.05 6.80
N THR A 39 8.23 -4.59 5.60
CA THR A 39 8.93 -3.47 4.97
C THR A 39 8.63 -2.15 5.68
N ALA A 40 7.39 -1.94 6.14
CA ALA A 40 7.04 -0.80 6.97
C ALA A 40 7.84 -0.78 8.27
N GLN A 41 7.94 -1.91 8.96
CA GLN A 41 8.71 -2.03 10.18
C GLN A 41 10.20 -1.74 9.96
N ARG A 42 10.79 -2.24 8.88
CA ARG A 42 12.19 -1.94 8.53
C ARG A 42 12.42 -0.45 8.24
N SER A 43 11.47 0.21 7.59
CA SER A 43 11.55 1.66 7.34
C SER A 43 11.48 2.44 8.65
N MET A 44 10.62 2.02 9.57
CA MET A 44 10.50 2.61 10.90
C MET A 44 11.78 2.43 11.72
N GLU A 45 12.36 1.23 11.73
CA GLU A 45 13.62 0.95 12.40
C GLU A 45 14.74 1.84 11.86
N ARG A 46 14.85 2.00 10.54
CA ARG A 46 15.83 2.89 9.91
C ARG A 46 15.61 4.36 10.26
N ALA A 47 14.37 4.77 10.43
CA ALA A 47 14.00 6.11 10.86
C ALA A 47 14.15 6.33 12.36
N GLY A 48 14.40 5.28 13.15
CA GLY A 48 14.52 5.35 14.60
C GLY A 48 13.18 5.64 15.29
N ILE A 49 12.07 5.19 14.72
CA ILE A 49 10.73 5.42 15.26
C ILE A 49 10.05 4.11 15.65
N THR A 50 9.08 4.22 16.54
CA THR A 50 8.22 3.12 16.99
C THR A 50 6.75 3.37 16.60
N ASN A 51 5.89 2.39 16.83
CA ASN A 51 4.46 2.52 16.55
C ASN A 51 3.81 3.73 17.28
N SER A 52 4.30 4.06 18.46
CA SER A 52 3.78 5.21 19.22
C SER A 52 4.11 6.57 18.60
N ASP A 53 5.08 6.62 17.71
CA ASP A 53 5.46 7.84 17.01
C ASP A 53 4.63 8.08 15.73
N ILE A 54 3.95 7.04 15.23
CA ILE A 54 3.17 7.11 14.00
C ILE A 54 1.86 7.85 14.24
N ASP A 55 1.58 8.87 13.44
CA ASP A 55 0.27 9.50 13.39
C ASP A 55 -0.64 8.79 12.41
N TRP A 56 -0.13 8.46 11.22
CA TRP A 56 -0.91 7.83 10.16
C TRP A 56 -0.14 6.74 9.42
N ILE A 57 -0.86 5.67 9.09
CA ILE A 57 -0.48 4.73 8.04
C ILE A 57 -1.29 5.05 6.79
N VAL A 58 -0.60 5.20 5.66
CA VAL A 58 -1.23 5.42 4.35
C VAL A 58 -0.80 4.29 3.42
N PRO A 59 -1.48 3.16 3.44
CA PRO A 59 -1.11 2.00 2.64
C PRO A 59 -1.57 2.13 1.19
N HIS A 60 -0.95 1.36 0.31
CA HIS A 60 -1.53 1.09 -1.00
C HIS A 60 -2.95 0.54 -0.82
N GLN A 61 -3.90 1.13 -1.51
CA GLN A 61 -5.33 0.82 -1.40
C GLN A 61 -5.68 -0.40 -2.27
N ALA A 62 -5.10 -1.56 -1.95
CA ALA A 62 -5.31 -2.79 -2.71
C ALA A 62 -6.73 -3.35 -2.51
N ASN A 63 -7.06 -3.64 -1.27
CA ASN A 63 -8.41 -3.98 -0.81
C ASN A 63 -8.48 -3.82 0.71
N ILE A 64 -9.69 -3.74 1.23
CA ILE A 64 -9.90 -3.48 2.66
C ILE A 64 -9.33 -4.58 3.57
N ARG A 65 -9.35 -5.83 3.15
CA ARG A 65 -8.86 -6.95 3.96
C ARG A 65 -7.34 -6.90 4.14
N ILE A 66 -6.61 -6.53 3.09
CA ILE A 66 -5.15 -6.35 3.17
C ILE A 66 -4.83 -5.19 4.11
N ILE A 67 -5.52 -4.07 3.97
CA ILE A 67 -5.34 -2.89 4.83
C ILE A 67 -5.59 -3.23 6.30
N GLN A 68 -6.68 -3.91 6.60
CA GLN A 68 -7.00 -4.39 7.95
C GLN A 68 -5.95 -5.38 8.47
N GLY A 69 -5.48 -6.28 7.61
CA GLY A 69 -4.43 -7.25 7.95
C GLY A 69 -3.11 -6.58 8.32
N ILE A 70 -2.71 -5.55 7.58
CA ILE A 70 -1.50 -4.76 7.86
C ILE A 70 -1.63 -4.05 9.21
N ALA A 71 -2.71 -3.34 9.44
CA ALA A 71 -2.95 -2.64 10.69
C ALA A 71 -2.90 -3.58 11.89
N ARG A 72 -3.54 -4.75 11.77
CA ARG A 72 -3.53 -5.78 12.81
C ARG A 72 -2.12 -6.33 13.07
N LYS A 73 -1.39 -6.66 12.01
CA LYS A 73 -0.04 -7.21 12.14
C LYS A 73 0.96 -6.21 12.69
N MET A 74 0.83 -4.95 12.35
CA MET A 74 1.66 -3.87 12.90
C MET A 74 1.22 -3.43 14.30
N GLY A 75 0.06 -3.85 14.77
CA GLY A 75 -0.48 -3.41 16.06
C GLY A 75 -0.89 -1.95 16.08
N VAL A 76 -1.33 -1.41 14.95
CA VAL A 76 -1.79 -0.02 14.82
C VAL A 76 -3.31 -0.01 14.74
N PRO A 77 -4.00 0.85 15.50
CA PRO A 77 -5.45 0.98 15.42
C PRO A 77 -5.91 1.39 14.02
N LEU A 78 -7.04 0.86 13.59
CA LEU A 78 -7.56 1.15 12.24
C LEU A 78 -7.95 2.63 12.05
N ASP A 79 -8.23 3.35 13.12
CA ASP A 79 -8.50 4.79 13.10
C ASP A 79 -7.26 5.65 12.79
N GLN A 80 -6.06 5.07 12.85
CA GLN A 80 -4.79 5.66 12.40
C GLN A 80 -4.41 5.24 10.97
N VAL A 81 -5.32 4.63 10.22
CA VAL A 81 -5.10 4.23 8.83
C VAL A 81 -5.99 5.04 7.92
N ILE A 82 -5.41 5.66 6.90
CA ILE A 82 -6.20 6.34 5.87
C ILE A 82 -6.72 5.28 4.90
N ILE A 83 -8.04 5.20 4.79
CA ILE A 83 -8.73 4.20 3.97
C ILE A 83 -9.60 4.93 2.96
N THR A 84 -9.36 4.69 1.67
CA THR A 84 -10.10 5.29 0.56
C THR A 84 -10.52 4.26 -0.49
N VAL A 85 -10.18 3.00 -0.26
CA VAL A 85 -10.45 1.92 -1.23
C VAL A 85 -11.93 1.73 -1.50
N GLN A 86 -12.80 1.97 -0.52
CA GLN A 86 -14.25 1.90 -0.67
C GLN A 86 -14.82 2.99 -1.60
N ASP A 87 -14.13 4.12 -1.72
CA ASP A 87 -14.59 5.25 -2.55
C ASP A 87 -13.91 5.26 -3.92
N HIS A 88 -12.62 4.92 -3.98
CA HIS A 88 -11.81 5.02 -5.19
C HIS A 88 -11.44 3.68 -5.80
N GLY A 89 -11.62 2.57 -5.08
CA GLY A 89 -11.10 1.27 -5.49
C GLY A 89 -9.57 1.21 -5.48
N ASN A 90 -9.02 0.23 -6.16
CA ASN A 90 -7.58 0.10 -6.35
C ASN A 90 -7.13 0.92 -7.56
N THR A 91 -6.57 2.09 -7.32
CA THR A 91 -6.05 3.01 -8.35
C THR A 91 -4.55 2.83 -8.61
N SER A 92 -4.00 1.65 -8.28
CA SER A 92 -2.58 1.33 -8.50
C SER A 92 -1.64 2.35 -7.84
N ALA A 93 -0.69 2.89 -8.57
CA ALA A 93 0.29 3.86 -8.06
C ALA A 93 -0.33 5.17 -7.55
N ALA A 94 -1.50 5.54 -8.02
CA ALA A 94 -2.21 6.74 -7.59
C ALA A 94 -2.87 6.57 -6.21
N SER A 95 -3.00 5.35 -5.68
CA SER A 95 -3.78 5.07 -4.47
C SER A 95 -3.23 5.78 -3.22
N ILE A 96 -1.92 5.80 -3.03
CA ILE A 96 -1.29 6.50 -1.90
C ILE A 96 -1.44 8.01 -2.01
N PRO A 97 -1.07 8.68 -3.13
CA PRO A 97 -1.29 10.11 -3.27
C PRO A 97 -2.74 10.55 -3.11
N LEU A 98 -3.68 9.77 -3.64
CA LEU A 98 -5.12 10.02 -3.46
C LEU A 98 -5.54 9.91 -2.00
N ALA A 99 -5.09 8.87 -1.30
CA ALA A 99 -5.37 8.68 0.12
C ALA A 99 -4.78 9.83 0.96
N MET A 100 -3.57 10.26 0.67
CA MET A 100 -2.95 11.44 1.32
C MET A 100 -3.76 12.71 1.07
N SER A 101 -4.20 12.94 -0.17
CA SER A 101 -5.03 14.08 -0.52
C SER A 101 -6.35 14.10 0.26
N VAL A 102 -7.01 12.95 0.36
CA VAL A 102 -8.24 12.80 1.17
C VAL A 102 -7.95 13.05 2.65
N GLY A 103 -6.89 12.46 3.19
CA GLY A 103 -6.47 12.64 4.58
C GLY A 103 -6.21 14.10 4.92
N LYS A 104 -5.52 14.83 4.03
CA LYS A 104 -5.27 16.26 4.20
C LYS A 104 -6.56 17.08 4.11
N LYS A 105 -7.35 16.89 3.08
CA LYS A 105 -8.59 17.66 2.87
C LYS A 105 -9.62 17.44 3.96
N SER A 106 -9.68 16.25 4.55
CA SER A 106 -10.56 15.93 5.67
C SER A 106 -10.07 16.45 7.02
N GLY A 107 -8.87 17.03 7.08
CA GLY A 107 -8.26 17.52 8.31
C GLY A 107 -7.64 16.44 9.19
N LYS A 108 -7.57 15.20 8.73
CA LYS A 108 -6.90 14.11 9.45
C LYS A 108 -5.39 14.30 9.45
N ILE A 109 -4.79 14.42 8.28
CA ILE A 109 -3.34 14.64 8.15
C ILE A 109 -3.04 16.12 8.34
N LYS A 110 -2.17 16.42 9.28
CA LYS A 110 -1.76 17.78 9.66
C LYS A 110 -0.25 17.95 9.46
N THR A 111 0.18 19.19 9.30
CA THR A 111 1.61 19.52 9.25
C THR A 111 2.33 19.01 10.50
N GLY A 112 3.43 18.32 10.29
CA GLY A 112 4.23 17.70 11.36
C GLY A 112 3.89 16.24 11.64
N ASP A 113 2.79 15.72 11.09
CA ASP A 113 2.41 14.31 11.28
C ASP A 113 3.45 13.37 10.69
N LEU A 114 3.71 12.29 11.39
CA LEU A 114 4.58 11.21 10.96
C LEU A 114 3.75 10.14 10.24
N ILE A 115 4.07 9.91 8.98
CA ILE A 115 3.32 9.03 8.10
C ILE A 115 4.21 7.87 7.66
N VAL A 116 3.66 6.65 7.71
CA VAL A 116 4.26 5.47 7.10
C VAL A 116 3.41 5.04 5.91
N THR A 117 4.04 4.91 4.76
CA THR A 117 3.39 4.39 3.54
C THR A 117 4.03 3.08 3.13
N GLU A 118 3.25 2.19 2.57
CA GLU A 118 3.77 0.96 1.97
C GLU A 118 2.99 0.56 0.73
N ALA A 119 3.68 -0.03 -0.23
CA ALA A 119 3.10 -0.49 -1.48
C ALA A 119 3.72 -1.81 -1.93
N ILE A 120 2.93 -2.59 -2.64
CA ILE A 120 3.36 -3.80 -3.32
C ILE A 120 2.78 -3.81 -4.74
N GLY A 121 3.54 -4.29 -5.67
CA GLY A 121 3.13 -4.39 -7.06
C GLY A 121 3.65 -5.65 -7.74
N GLY A 122 3.33 -5.79 -9.02
CA GLY A 122 3.83 -6.89 -9.83
C GLY A 122 5.36 -6.95 -9.85
N GLY A 123 5.86 -8.17 -9.87
CA GLY A 123 7.31 -8.31 -9.89
C GLY A 123 7.83 -9.48 -9.06
N LEU A 124 7.42 -9.72 -7.82
CA LEU A 124 6.83 -8.81 -6.85
C LEU A 124 7.84 -7.75 -6.41
N ALA A 125 7.43 -6.51 -6.40
CA ALA A 125 8.20 -5.41 -5.85
C ALA A 125 7.40 -4.76 -4.72
N TRP A 126 8.06 -4.41 -3.63
CA TRP A 126 7.42 -3.75 -2.49
C TRP A 126 8.37 -2.76 -1.84
N GLY A 127 7.81 -1.78 -1.19
CA GLY A 127 8.58 -0.74 -0.52
C GLY A 127 7.76 0.01 0.51
N SER A 128 8.46 0.74 1.35
CA SER A 128 7.87 1.59 2.39
C SER A 128 8.68 2.86 2.53
N VAL A 129 7.99 3.93 2.91
CA VAL A 129 8.59 5.23 3.21
C VAL A 129 8.03 5.75 4.52
N VAL A 130 8.89 6.27 5.37
CA VAL A 130 8.54 7.09 6.52
C VAL A 130 8.76 8.54 6.14
N LEU A 131 7.77 9.38 6.33
CA LEU A 131 7.87 10.80 6.02
C LEU A 131 7.21 11.65 7.11
N ARG A 132 7.69 12.88 7.23
CA ARG A 132 7.04 13.92 8.04
C ARG A 132 6.33 14.87 7.10
N TRP A 133 5.05 15.06 7.38
CA TRP A 133 4.16 15.86 6.53
C TRP A 133 4.39 17.35 6.68
#